data_1949d12d483a434ea15ff0d1867b7570
#
_entry.id   1949d12d483a434ea15ff0d1867b7570
#
_cell.length_a   1.000
_cell.length_b   1.000
_cell.length_c   1.000
_cell.angle_alpha   90.00
_cell.angle_beta   90.00
_cell.angle_gamma   90.00
#
_symmetry.space_group_name_H-M   'P 1'
#
loop_
_entity.id
_entity.type
_entity.pdbx_description
1 polymer ?
#
loop_
_entity_poly.entity_id
_entity_poly.type
_entity_poly.pdbx_seq_one_letter_code
_entity_poly.pdbx_strand_id
1 'polypeptide(L)'
;MLEKFPDASLEADDSGWIPLHYAAHFGNVDVVELFLQKNNSIAYEKDNEGMCALHISAREGKVGVMRAIIKKCPDTCELLDDKHRTALHLAVESGRVNAVKLFLETVAFQDLINEQDKNGNTPLHLAANLDLDDIPPDYLVQFGSYERYEILKILAHDRRIDKWARNEEGMTTADIIQSNNQLSMKHKVSLASKTMHSEYILIKKVFIYFEKIIYNA
;
A
#
# COMPACT_ATOMS: atom_id res chain seq x y z
N MET A 1 -3.36 -0.09 36.11
CA MET A 1 -2.37 -1.16 35.89
C MET A 1 -1.03 -0.61 35.42
N LEU A 2 -1.00 0.23 34.38
CA LEU A 2 0.25 0.84 33.83
C LEU A 2 0.98 1.81 34.79
N GLU A 3 0.31 2.33 35.82
CA GLU A 3 0.96 3.17 36.83
C GLU A 3 1.92 2.41 37.75
N LYS A 4 1.74 1.09 37.89
CA LYS A 4 2.59 0.23 38.73
C LYS A 4 3.81 -0.35 38.00
N PHE A 5 3.80 -0.36 36.66
CA PHE A 5 4.85 -0.96 35.81
C PHE A 5 5.16 -0.06 34.63
N PRO A 6 5.78 1.10 34.84
CA PRO A 6 6.09 2.04 33.75
C PRO A 6 7.00 1.44 32.66
N ASP A 7 7.86 0.49 33.02
CA ASP A 7 8.81 -0.16 32.12
C ASP A 7 8.20 -1.30 31.30
N ALA A 8 7.08 -1.88 31.75
CA ALA A 8 6.39 -2.97 31.04
C ALA A 8 5.85 -2.56 29.64
N SER A 9 5.77 -1.26 29.35
CA SER A 9 5.35 -0.76 28.04
C SER A 9 6.43 -0.90 26.95
N LEU A 10 7.68 -1.19 27.33
CA LEU A 10 8.84 -1.36 26.45
C LEU A 10 9.37 -2.79 26.41
N GLU A 11 8.82 -3.70 27.23
CA GLU A 11 9.21 -5.11 27.15
C GLU A 11 8.75 -5.70 25.82
N ALA A 12 9.72 -6.09 25.01
CA ALA A 12 9.48 -6.74 23.72
C ALA A 12 9.48 -8.27 23.89
N ASP A 13 8.65 -8.95 23.13
CA ASP A 13 8.68 -10.41 23.00
C ASP A 13 9.78 -10.88 22.03
N ASP A 14 9.83 -12.18 21.75
CA ASP A 14 10.81 -12.80 20.85
C ASP A 14 10.71 -12.29 19.39
N SER A 15 9.57 -11.70 19.01
CA SER A 15 9.34 -11.06 17.71
C SER A 15 9.70 -9.56 17.71
N GLY A 16 10.15 -9.03 18.83
CA GLY A 16 10.36 -7.60 19.03
C GLY A 16 9.08 -6.80 19.27
N TRP A 17 7.94 -7.47 19.49
CA TRP A 17 6.68 -6.77 19.71
C TRP A 17 6.56 -6.25 21.13
N ILE A 18 6.42 -4.94 21.27
CA ILE A 18 6.02 -4.27 22.52
C ILE A 18 4.49 -4.21 22.61
N PRO A 19 3.89 -3.92 23.77
CA PRO A 19 2.45 -3.83 23.94
C PRO A 19 1.73 -2.89 22.97
N LEU A 20 2.39 -1.84 22.47
CA LEU A 20 1.83 -0.95 21.44
C LEU A 20 1.63 -1.66 20.10
N HIS A 21 2.54 -2.56 19.71
CA HIS A 21 2.41 -3.36 18.47
C HIS A 21 1.17 -4.25 18.52
N TYR A 22 0.93 -4.92 19.65
CA TYR A 22 -0.28 -5.71 19.89
C TYR A 22 -1.55 -4.85 19.86
N ALA A 23 -1.55 -3.70 20.54
CA ALA A 23 -2.69 -2.79 20.51
C ALA A 23 -3.00 -2.31 19.07
N ALA A 24 -1.97 -2.06 18.28
CA ALA A 24 -2.11 -1.67 16.88
C ALA A 24 -2.65 -2.83 16.03
N HIS A 25 -2.14 -4.05 16.20
CA HIS A 25 -2.60 -5.25 15.50
C HIS A 25 -4.08 -5.54 15.74
N PHE A 26 -4.50 -5.52 17.02
CA PHE A 26 -5.91 -5.78 17.37
C PHE A 26 -6.83 -4.59 17.08
N GLY A 27 -6.28 -3.41 16.81
CA GLY A 27 -7.08 -2.22 16.53
C GLY A 27 -7.65 -1.53 17.77
N ASN A 28 -7.03 -1.70 18.93
CA ASN A 28 -7.50 -1.12 20.19
C ASN A 28 -7.06 0.34 20.31
N VAL A 29 -7.89 1.26 19.82
CA VAL A 29 -7.62 2.69 19.78
C VAL A 29 -7.39 3.26 21.17
N ASP A 30 -8.23 2.91 22.16
CA ASP A 30 -8.17 3.46 23.51
C ASP A 30 -6.83 3.11 24.19
N VAL A 31 -6.35 1.88 23.99
CA VAL A 31 -5.06 1.42 24.53
C VAL A 31 -3.91 2.13 23.82
N VAL A 32 -3.98 2.29 22.51
CA VAL A 32 -2.98 3.05 21.73
C VAL A 32 -2.91 4.50 22.20
N GLU A 33 -4.04 5.18 22.35
CA GLU A 33 -4.08 6.56 22.83
C GLU A 33 -3.51 6.68 24.26
N LEU A 34 -3.82 5.72 25.13
CA LEU A 34 -3.29 5.69 26.50
C LEU A 34 -1.76 5.53 26.51
N PHE A 35 -1.22 4.64 25.70
CA PHE A 35 0.22 4.46 25.58
C PHE A 35 0.90 5.73 25.05
N LEU A 36 0.40 6.30 23.96
CA LEU A 36 0.95 7.50 23.33
C LEU A 36 0.78 8.77 24.20
N GLN A 37 -0.20 8.79 25.10
CA GLN A 37 -0.36 9.87 26.07
C GLN A 37 0.71 9.81 27.16
N LYS A 38 1.11 8.63 27.57
CA LYS A 38 2.14 8.41 28.60
C LYS A 38 3.54 8.61 28.04
N ASN A 39 3.82 8.03 26.89
CA ASN A 39 5.12 8.12 26.21
C ASN A 39 4.93 7.96 24.71
N ASN A 40 5.06 9.05 23.96
CA ASN A 40 4.92 9.03 22.51
C ASN A 40 6.14 8.46 21.78
N SER A 41 7.32 8.37 22.45
CA SER A 41 8.51 7.79 21.81
C SER A 41 8.33 6.32 21.43
N ILE A 42 7.46 5.58 22.12
CA ILE A 42 7.20 4.17 21.80
C ILE A 42 6.53 3.96 20.44
N ALA A 43 5.98 5.01 19.81
CA ALA A 43 5.45 4.95 18.46
C ALA A 43 6.53 4.69 17.39
N TYR A 44 7.80 4.97 17.72
CA TYR A 44 8.95 4.82 16.84
C TYR A 44 9.69 3.50 17.03
N GLU A 45 9.33 2.73 18.09
CA GLU A 45 9.90 1.41 18.32
C GLU A 45 9.55 0.45 17.18
N LYS A 46 10.54 -0.34 16.77
CA LYS A 46 10.44 -1.29 15.67
C LYS A 46 10.53 -2.72 16.19
N ASP A 47 9.78 -3.60 15.56
CA ASP A 47 9.90 -5.04 15.75
C ASP A 47 11.10 -5.63 14.98
N ASN A 48 11.27 -6.94 15.02
CA ASN A 48 12.35 -7.66 14.35
C ASN A 48 12.27 -7.64 12.80
N GLU A 49 11.16 -7.13 12.22
CA GLU A 49 11.01 -6.89 10.78
C GLU A 49 11.17 -5.40 10.43
N GLY A 50 11.55 -4.57 11.40
CA GLY A 50 11.67 -3.12 11.25
C GLY A 50 10.33 -2.38 11.25
N MET A 51 9.21 -3.05 11.59
CA MET A 51 7.87 -2.45 11.58
C MET A 51 7.55 -1.74 12.89
N CYS A 52 7.11 -0.49 12.82
CA CYS A 52 6.51 0.22 13.94
C CYS A 52 4.99 -0.03 13.99
N ALA A 53 4.33 0.46 15.06
CA ALA A 53 2.89 0.30 15.26
C ALA A 53 2.04 0.85 14.08
N LEU A 54 2.51 1.91 13.37
CA LEU A 54 1.83 2.43 12.19
C LEU A 54 1.89 1.42 11.02
N HIS A 55 3.02 0.76 10.78
CA HIS A 55 3.16 -0.29 9.78
C HIS A 55 2.20 -1.45 10.04
N ILE A 56 2.17 -1.95 11.28
CA ILE A 56 1.29 -3.05 11.70
C ILE A 56 -0.18 -2.65 11.52
N SER A 57 -0.58 -1.47 12.01
CA SER A 57 -1.97 -1.01 11.89
C SER A 57 -2.39 -0.80 10.43
N ALA A 58 -1.48 -0.37 9.56
CA ALA A 58 -1.72 -0.22 8.11
C ALA A 58 -1.91 -1.59 7.44
N ARG A 59 -1.04 -2.57 7.72
CA ARG A 59 -1.14 -3.95 7.25
C ARG A 59 -2.47 -4.61 7.67
N GLU A 60 -2.91 -4.35 8.89
CA GLU A 60 -4.16 -4.90 9.42
C GLU A 60 -5.41 -4.05 9.07
N GLY A 61 -5.23 -2.87 8.45
CA GLY A 61 -6.31 -1.98 8.07
C GLY A 61 -7.02 -1.30 9.25
N LYS A 62 -6.32 -1.11 10.37
CA LYS A 62 -6.87 -0.53 11.61
C LYS A 62 -6.86 1.00 11.56
N VAL A 63 -7.72 1.57 10.72
CA VAL A 63 -7.77 3.00 10.39
C VAL A 63 -7.90 3.89 11.65
N GLY A 64 -8.65 3.46 12.67
CA GLY A 64 -8.78 4.20 13.93
C GLY A 64 -7.44 4.36 14.65
N VAL A 65 -6.66 3.27 14.74
CA VAL A 65 -5.31 3.27 15.32
C VAL A 65 -4.36 4.12 14.49
N MET A 66 -4.38 3.98 13.16
CA MET A 66 -3.56 4.80 12.27
C MET A 66 -3.80 6.30 12.50
N ARG A 67 -5.07 6.72 12.59
CA ARG A 67 -5.42 8.12 12.89
C ARG A 67 -4.88 8.57 14.25
N ALA A 68 -4.98 7.73 15.28
CA ALA A 68 -4.47 8.05 16.61
C ALA A 68 -2.95 8.24 16.61
N ILE A 69 -2.20 7.32 15.96
CA ILE A 69 -0.74 7.39 15.84
C ILE A 69 -0.33 8.63 15.03
N ILE A 70 -0.85 8.83 13.83
CA ILE A 70 -0.50 9.95 12.94
C ILE A 70 -0.80 11.29 13.61
N LYS A 71 -1.91 11.41 14.34
CA LYS A 71 -2.27 12.62 15.06
C LYS A 71 -1.27 13.00 16.15
N LYS A 72 -0.71 12.01 16.84
CA LYS A 72 0.21 12.20 17.97
C LYS A 72 1.67 12.23 17.55
N CYS A 73 2.03 11.43 16.55
CA CYS A 73 3.40 11.17 16.12
C CYS A 73 3.45 11.16 14.59
N PRO A 74 3.25 12.30 13.90
CA PRO A 74 3.18 12.36 12.44
C PRO A 74 4.44 11.85 11.75
N ASP A 75 5.63 12.05 12.36
CA ASP A 75 6.91 11.61 11.81
C ASP A 75 7.03 10.07 11.71
N THR A 76 6.13 9.31 12.35
CA THR A 76 6.05 7.85 12.15
C THR A 76 5.70 7.47 10.70
N CYS A 77 5.12 8.40 9.94
CA CYS A 77 4.82 8.22 8.52
C CYS A 77 6.10 8.02 7.67
N GLU A 78 7.23 8.60 8.10
CA GLU A 78 8.51 8.54 7.40
C GLU A 78 9.30 7.24 7.70
N LEU A 79 8.85 6.45 8.66
CA LEU A 79 9.53 5.22 9.02
C LEU A 79 9.40 4.18 7.92
N LEU A 80 10.50 3.46 7.70
CA LEU A 80 10.59 2.34 6.77
C LEU A 80 10.85 1.06 7.55
N ASP A 81 10.27 -0.05 7.09
CA ASP A 81 10.61 -1.37 7.59
C ASP A 81 11.95 -1.88 7.02
N ASP A 82 12.35 -3.09 7.35
CA ASP A 82 13.60 -3.70 6.87
C ASP A 82 13.63 -3.96 5.36
N LYS A 83 12.48 -3.91 4.69
CA LYS A 83 12.37 -3.98 3.22
C LYS A 83 12.24 -2.59 2.59
N HIS A 84 12.52 -1.52 3.33
CA HIS A 84 12.34 -0.12 2.94
C HIS A 84 10.91 0.23 2.54
N ARG A 85 9.91 -0.46 3.09
CA ARG A 85 8.50 -0.19 2.83
C ARG A 85 7.97 0.84 3.81
N THR A 86 7.22 1.80 3.31
CA THR A 86 6.37 2.68 4.13
C THR A 86 5.12 1.92 4.59
N ALA A 87 4.40 2.47 5.55
CA ALA A 87 3.10 1.92 5.96
C ALA A 87 2.07 1.88 4.81
N LEU A 88 2.19 2.77 3.79
CA LEU A 88 1.34 2.73 2.58
C LEU A 88 1.63 1.49 1.73
N HIS A 89 2.89 1.09 1.55
CA HIS A 89 3.23 -0.15 0.86
C HIS A 89 2.54 -1.35 1.50
N LEU A 90 2.57 -1.45 2.84
CA LEU A 90 1.94 -2.54 3.58
C LEU A 90 0.40 -2.52 3.46
N ALA A 91 -0.21 -1.34 3.48
CA ALA A 91 -1.65 -1.19 3.26
C ALA A 91 -2.07 -1.66 1.86
N VAL A 92 -1.28 -1.34 0.83
CA VAL A 92 -1.50 -1.76 -0.56
C VAL A 92 -1.33 -3.27 -0.70
N GLU A 93 -0.21 -3.82 -0.22
CA GLU A 93 0.11 -5.24 -0.29
C GLU A 93 -0.93 -6.11 0.41
N SER A 94 -1.50 -5.61 1.52
CA SER A 94 -2.54 -6.29 2.31
C SER A 94 -3.98 -5.99 1.85
N GLY A 95 -4.18 -5.25 0.75
CA GLY A 95 -5.50 -4.96 0.23
C GLY A 95 -6.36 -4.02 1.08
N ARG A 96 -5.76 -3.15 1.91
CA ARG A 96 -6.49 -2.34 2.90
C ARG A 96 -6.95 -1.00 2.33
N VAL A 97 -8.01 -1.01 1.52
CA VAL A 97 -8.55 0.16 0.79
C VAL A 97 -8.70 1.41 1.67
N ASN A 98 -9.29 1.26 2.87
CA ASN A 98 -9.54 2.40 3.76
C ASN A 98 -8.23 2.96 4.37
N ALA A 99 -7.23 2.12 4.60
CA ALA A 99 -5.91 2.56 5.04
C ALA A 99 -5.20 3.35 3.92
N VAL A 100 -5.26 2.86 2.67
CA VAL A 100 -4.73 3.57 1.50
C VAL A 100 -5.39 4.95 1.36
N LYS A 101 -6.72 5.02 1.43
CA LYS A 101 -7.45 6.30 1.38
C LYS A 101 -6.99 7.26 2.47
N LEU A 102 -6.83 6.77 3.71
CA LEU A 102 -6.34 7.59 4.81
C LEU A 102 -4.96 8.19 4.52
N PHE A 103 -4.01 7.40 4.01
CA PHE A 103 -2.68 7.92 3.67
C PHE A 103 -2.72 8.98 2.57
N LEU A 104 -3.53 8.78 1.52
CA LEU A 104 -3.68 9.76 0.44
C LEU A 104 -4.31 11.08 0.91
N GLU A 105 -5.13 11.04 1.97
CA GLU A 105 -5.74 12.22 2.60
C GLU A 105 -4.81 12.90 3.62
N THR A 106 -3.76 12.21 4.07
CA THR A 106 -2.86 12.67 5.14
C THR A 106 -1.75 13.56 4.60
N VAL A 107 -1.66 14.80 5.09
CA VAL A 107 -0.65 15.79 4.66
C VAL A 107 0.77 15.29 4.91
N ALA A 108 1.03 14.67 6.06
CA ALA A 108 2.34 14.12 6.41
C ALA A 108 2.80 12.99 5.47
N PHE A 109 1.94 12.49 4.60
CA PHE A 109 2.25 11.41 3.67
C PHE A 109 2.40 11.87 2.21
N GLN A 110 2.22 13.17 1.92
CA GLN A 110 2.17 13.67 0.53
C GLN A 110 3.45 13.42 -0.25
N ASP A 111 4.60 13.56 0.39
CA ASP A 111 5.91 13.36 -0.24
C ASP A 111 6.33 11.88 -0.28
N LEU A 112 5.63 11.00 0.47
CA LEU A 112 5.96 9.59 0.64
C LEU A 112 5.15 8.65 -0.27
N ILE A 113 4.21 9.17 -1.02
CA ILE A 113 3.28 8.37 -1.83
C ILE A 113 3.95 7.65 -3.00
N ASN A 114 5.14 8.10 -3.41
CA ASN A 114 5.96 7.52 -4.49
C ASN A 114 7.26 6.89 -3.98
N GLU A 115 7.42 6.75 -2.66
CA GLU A 115 8.59 6.08 -2.10
C GLU A 115 8.76 4.68 -2.69
N GLN A 116 10.01 4.24 -2.79
CA GLN A 116 10.38 2.95 -3.35
C GLN A 116 10.86 2.00 -2.26
N ASP A 117 10.39 0.75 -2.30
CA ASP A 117 10.91 -0.33 -1.47
C ASP A 117 12.31 -0.80 -1.92
N LYS A 118 12.89 -1.81 -1.28
CA LYS A 118 14.21 -2.38 -1.63
C LYS A 118 14.32 -2.91 -3.06
N ASN A 119 13.19 -3.18 -3.73
CA ASN A 119 13.14 -3.64 -5.11
C ASN A 119 12.82 -2.50 -6.08
N GLY A 120 12.81 -1.26 -5.61
CA GLY A 120 12.42 -0.09 -6.37
C GLY A 120 10.92 0.03 -6.64
N ASN A 121 10.07 -0.81 -6.01
CA ASN A 121 8.64 -0.75 -6.22
C ASN A 121 8.02 0.39 -5.43
N THR A 122 7.26 1.24 -6.09
CA THR A 122 6.35 2.19 -5.44
C THR A 122 5.06 1.47 -5.00
N PRO A 123 4.22 2.07 -4.14
CA PRO A 123 2.90 1.53 -3.83
C PRO A 123 2.06 1.20 -5.08
N LEU A 124 2.18 1.99 -6.16
CA LEU A 124 1.46 1.71 -7.41
C LEU A 124 1.99 0.44 -8.12
N HIS A 125 3.30 0.16 -8.08
CA HIS A 125 3.86 -1.10 -8.60
C HIS A 125 3.30 -2.31 -7.85
N LEU A 126 3.24 -2.25 -6.51
CA LEU A 126 2.66 -3.32 -5.69
C LEU A 126 1.17 -3.53 -5.98
N ALA A 127 0.42 -2.43 -6.19
CA ALA A 127 -0.99 -2.50 -6.55
C ALA A 127 -1.24 -3.15 -7.93
N ALA A 128 -0.25 -3.12 -8.83
CA ALA A 128 -0.35 -3.71 -10.16
C ALA A 128 -0.10 -5.23 -10.19
N ASN A 129 0.45 -5.79 -9.13
CA ASN A 129 0.68 -7.23 -9.00
C ASN A 129 -0.62 -7.94 -8.58
N LEU A 130 -1.55 -8.03 -9.53
CA LEU A 130 -2.89 -8.60 -9.34
C LEU A 130 -2.94 -10.05 -9.78
N ASP A 131 -3.63 -10.89 -9.00
CA ASP A 131 -4.04 -12.23 -9.40
C ASP A 131 -5.40 -12.21 -10.09
N LEU A 132 -5.80 -13.33 -10.72
CA LEU A 132 -7.12 -13.44 -11.39
C LEU A 132 -8.28 -13.19 -10.42
N ASP A 133 -8.13 -13.63 -9.17
CA ASP A 133 -9.13 -13.47 -8.12
C ASP A 133 -9.31 -12.01 -7.67
N ASP A 134 -8.30 -11.15 -7.96
CA ASP A 134 -8.35 -9.72 -7.66
C ASP A 134 -9.18 -8.92 -8.68
N ILE A 135 -9.54 -9.53 -9.82
CA ILE A 135 -10.22 -8.83 -10.92
C ILE A 135 -11.68 -9.25 -11.02
N PRO A 136 -12.61 -8.29 -10.89
CA PRO A 136 -14.01 -8.63 -11.01
C PRO A 136 -14.34 -9.11 -12.42
N PRO A 137 -15.12 -10.20 -12.59
CA PRO A 137 -15.78 -10.50 -13.83
C PRO A 137 -16.63 -9.31 -14.29
N ASP A 138 -16.71 -9.05 -15.59
CA ASP A 138 -17.39 -7.88 -16.17
C ASP A 138 -18.82 -7.65 -15.62
N TYR A 139 -19.53 -8.71 -15.23
CA TYR A 139 -20.88 -8.65 -14.69
C TYR A 139 -20.97 -8.48 -13.17
N LEU A 140 -19.83 -8.64 -12.45
CA LEU A 140 -19.79 -8.53 -10.98
C LEU A 140 -19.11 -7.25 -10.49
N VAL A 141 -18.67 -6.36 -11.38
CA VAL A 141 -18.01 -5.07 -11.03
C VAL A 141 -18.83 -4.25 -10.03
N GLN A 142 -20.15 -4.49 -9.94
CA GLN A 142 -21.06 -3.80 -9.02
C GLN A 142 -21.19 -4.48 -7.64
N PHE A 143 -20.74 -5.72 -7.47
CA PHE A 143 -21.10 -6.54 -6.32
C PHE A 143 -19.93 -7.14 -5.52
N GLY A 144 -18.69 -6.98 -5.95
CA GLY A 144 -17.53 -7.59 -5.30
C GLY A 144 -16.58 -6.58 -4.66
N SER A 145 -16.12 -6.87 -3.46
CA SER A 145 -15.00 -6.16 -2.84
C SER A 145 -13.68 -6.70 -3.39
N TYR A 146 -13.34 -6.28 -4.58
CA TYR A 146 -12.04 -6.55 -5.19
C TYR A 146 -11.05 -5.48 -4.71
N GLU A 147 -10.60 -5.65 -3.49
CA GLU A 147 -9.89 -4.62 -2.73
C GLU A 147 -8.59 -4.18 -3.42
N ARG A 148 -7.79 -5.12 -3.92
CA ARG A 148 -6.55 -4.80 -4.63
C ARG A 148 -6.80 -4.07 -5.94
N TYR A 149 -7.80 -4.48 -6.71
CA TYR A 149 -8.22 -3.79 -7.93
C TYR A 149 -8.73 -2.37 -7.64
N GLU A 150 -9.47 -2.19 -6.53
CA GLU A 150 -9.92 -0.86 -6.10
C GLU A 150 -8.74 0.03 -5.70
N ILE A 151 -7.76 -0.51 -4.99
CA ILE A 151 -6.53 0.20 -4.64
C ILE A 151 -5.78 0.65 -5.89
N LEU A 152 -5.59 -0.24 -6.88
CA LEU A 152 -4.95 0.14 -8.14
C LEU A 152 -5.68 1.31 -8.82
N LYS A 153 -7.02 1.28 -8.85
CA LYS A 153 -7.81 2.39 -9.41
C LYS A 153 -7.62 3.68 -8.64
N ILE A 154 -7.68 3.64 -7.31
CA ILE A 154 -7.51 4.82 -6.45
C ILE A 154 -6.14 5.44 -6.70
N LEU A 155 -5.07 4.66 -6.62
CA LEU A 155 -3.71 5.14 -6.85
C LEU A 155 -3.52 5.66 -8.29
N ALA A 156 -4.01 4.93 -9.29
CA ALA A 156 -3.89 5.33 -10.69
C ALA A 156 -4.64 6.64 -11.03
N HIS A 157 -5.68 7.00 -10.28
CA HIS A 157 -6.41 8.26 -10.49
C HIS A 157 -5.84 9.45 -9.71
N ASP A 158 -4.99 9.22 -8.71
CA ASP A 158 -4.34 10.30 -7.97
C ASP A 158 -3.25 10.94 -8.84
N ARG A 159 -3.33 12.27 -9.01
CA ARG A 159 -2.43 13.05 -9.87
C ARG A 159 -1.01 13.18 -9.30
N ARG A 160 -0.82 12.93 -8.01
CA ARG A 160 0.46 13.00 -7.31
C ARG A 160 1.29 11.74 -7.52
N ILE A 161 0.65 10.63 -7.92
CA ILE A 161 1.32 9.35 -8.15
C ILE A 161 2.14 9.40 -9.43
N ASP A 162 3.42 9.03 -9.33
CA ASP A 162 4.31 8.86 -10.48
C ASP A 162 4.04 7.51 -11.17
N LYS A 163 3.34 7.57 -12.28
CA LYS A 163 2.95 6.40 -13.08
C LYS A 163 4.09 5.90 -13.99
N TRP A 164 5.17 6.67 -14.09
CA TRP A 164 6.32 6.39 -14.93
C TRP A 164 7.53 5.92 -14.13
N ALA A 165 7.43 5.91 -12.81
CA ALA A 165 8.45 5.35 -11.94
C ALA A 165 8.83 3.94 -12.43
N ARG A 166 10.13 3.62 -12.35
CA ARG A 166 10.66 2.31 -12.69
C ARG A 166 11.21 1.64 -11.45
N ASN A 167 10.90 0.36 -11.29
CA ASN A 167 11.50 -0.46 -10.25
C ASN A 167 12.94 -0.89 -10.63
N GLU A 168 13.61 -1.68 -9.79
CA GLU A 168 14.98 -2.16 -10.07
C GLU A 168 15.07 -3.07 -11.31
N GLU A 169 13.96 -3.71 -11.73
CA GLU A 169 13.89 -4.47 -12.97
C GLU A 169 13.68 -3.56 -14.21
N GLY A 170 13.62 -2.23 -14.02
CA GLY A 170 13.36 -1.24 -15.05
C GLY A 170 11.91 -1.19 -15.51
N MET A 171 10.99 -1.89 -14.84
CA MET A 171 9.57 -1.96 -15.20
C MET A 171 8.78 -0.81 -14.60
N THR A 172 7.89 -0.25 -15.40
CA THR A 172 6.80 0.61 -14.94
C THR A 172 5.61 -0.23 -14.48
N THR A 173 4.68 0.37 -13.76
CA THR A 173 3.39 -0.26 -13.39
C THR A 173 2.68 -0.87 -14.60
N ALA A 174 2.70 -0.18 -15.75
CA ALA A 174 2.07 -0.69 -16.97
C ALA A 174 2.81 -1.91 -17.55
N ASP A 175 4.12 -1.95 -17.43
CA ASP A 175 4.91 -3.12 -17.85
C ASP A 175 4.60 -4.34 -16.98
N ILE A 176 4.44 -4.17 -15.66
CA ILE A 176 4.00 -5.22 -14.74
C ILE A 176 2.64 -5.78 -15.14
N ILE A 177 1.65 -4.92 -15.40
CA ILE A 177 0.31 -5.34 -15.86
C ILE A 177 0.41 -6.11 -17.19
N GLN A 178 1.24 -5.66 -18.13
CA GLN A 178 1.40 -6.31 -19.42
C GLN A 178 2.11 -7.67 -19.33
N SER A 179 3.09 -7.81 -18.45
CA SER A 179 3.84 -9.05 -18.23
C SER A 179 3.03 -10.12 -17.46
N ASN A 180 1.97 -9.74 -16.78
CA ASN A 180 1.16 -10.65 -15.98
C ASN A 180 0.40 -11.65 -16.88
N ASN A 181 0.85 -12.92 -16.90
CA ASN A 181 0.30 -13.97 -17.76
C ASN A 181 -1.08 -14.47 -17.30
N GLN A 182 -1.49 -14.18 -16.09
CA GLN A 182 -2.82 -14.56 -15.57
C GLN A 182 -3.92 -13.62 -16.11
N LEU A 183 -3.57 -12.39 -16.53
CA LEU A 183 -4.53 -11.41 -17.02
C LEU A 183 -4.84 -11.61 -18.49
N SER A 184 -6.13 -11.62 -18.86
CA SER A 184 -6.55 -11.59 -20.27
C SER A 184 -6.15 -10.27 -20.93
N MET A 185 -5.97 -10.27 -22.26
CA MET A 185 -5.66 -9.05 -23.02
C MET A 185 -6.67 -7.92 -22.78
N LYS A 186 -7.95 -8.26 -22.60
CA LYS A 186 -9.00 -7.27 -22.29
C LYS A 186 -8.74 -6.61 -20.93
N HIS A 187 -8.41 -7.40 -19.90
CA HIS A 187 -8.06 -6.88 -18.58
C HIS A 187 -6.80 -6.01 -18.62
N LYS A 188 -5.73 -6.48 -19.29
CA LYS A 188 -4.49 -5.71 -19.46
C LYS A 188 -4.73 -4.35 -20.10
N VAL A 189 -5.50 -4.29 -21.20
CA VAL A 189 -5.84 -3.03 -21.86
C VAL A 189 -6.66 -2.11 -20.97
N SER A 190 -7.65 -2.65 -20.24
CA SER A 190 -8.48 -1.87 -19.31
C SER A 190 -7.67 -1.29 -18.17
N LEU A 191 -6.77 -2.07 -17.56
CA LEU A 191 -5.91 -1.64 -16.46
C LEU A 191 -4.85 -0.63 -16.93
N ALA A 192 -4.14 -0.94 -18.03
CA ALA A 192 -3.14 -0.04 -18.59
C ALA A 192 -3.74 1.32 -18.98
N SER A 193 -5.01 1.35 -19.43
CA SER A 193 -5.69 2.60 -19.74
C SER A 193 -5.92 3.50 -18.53
N LYS A 194 -5.95 2.95 -17.34
CA LYS A 194 -6.13 3.70 -16.09
C LYS A 194 -4.79 4.19 -15.51
N THR A 195 -3.72 3.46 -15.77
CA THR A 195 -2.38 3.78 -15.27
C THR A 195 -1.57 4.70 -16.18
N MET A 196 -2.01 4.90 -17.43
CA MET A 196 -1.30 5.70 -18.44
C MET A 196 -2.11 6.89 -18.96
N HIS A 197 -1.44 7.96 -19.41
CA HIS A 197 -2.06 9.07 -20.15
C HIS A 197 -2.52 8.61 -21.55
N SER A 198 -3.59 9.24 -22.07
CA SER A 198 -4.31 8.86 -23.29
C SER A 198 -3.46 8.68 -24.56
N GLU A 199 -2.36 9.41 -24.70
CA GLU A 199 -1.52 9.36 -25.91
C GLU A 199 -0.73 8.06 -26.07
N TYR A 200 -0.22 7.50 -24.97
CA TYR A 200 0.53 6.23 -25.02
C TYR A 200 -0.39 5.03 -25.29
N ILE A 201 -1.65 5.13 -24.87
CA ILE A 201 -2.68 4.11 -25.14
C ILE A 201 -2.99 4.04 -26.62
N LEU A 202 -3.01 5.18 -27.32
CA LEU A 202 -3.27 5.23 -28.75
C LEU A 202 -2.16 4.52 -29.53
N ILE A 203 -0.90 4.78 -29.15
CA ILE A 203 0.28 4.18 -29.78
C ILE A 203 0.32 2.66 -29.53
N LYS A 204 0.10 2.19 -28.29
CA LYS A 204 0.06 0.74 -27.99
C LYS A 204 -1.18 0.04 -28.58
N LYS A 205 -2.34 0.67 -28.63
CA LYS A 205 -3.52 0.12 -29.33
C LYS A 205 -3.25 -0.04 -30.83
N VAL A 206 -2.58 0.91 -31.44
CA VAL A 206 -2.17 0.84 -32.85
C VAL A 206 -1.14 -0.29 -33.04
N PHE A 207 -0.16 -0.44 -32.13
CA PHE A 207 0.85 -1.50 -32.21
C PHE A 207 0.25 -2.90 -32.04
N ILE A 208 -0.66 -3.10 -31.08
CA ILE A 208 -1.37 -4.37 -30.86
C ILE A 208 -2.31 -4.69 -32.03
N TYR A 209 -2.89 -3.65 -32.66
CA TYR A 209 -3.72 -3.83 -33.87
C TYR A 209 -2.87 -4.25 -35.06
N PHE A 210 -1.67 -3.69 -35.21
CA PHE A 210 -0.71 -4.08 -36.27
C PHE A 210 -0.17 -5.51 -36.03
N GLU A 211 0.19 -5.90 -34.81
CA GLU A 211 0.62 -7.27 -34.53
C GLU A 211 -0.49 -8.29 -34.86
N LYS A 212 -1.76 -8.01 -34.51
CA LYS A 212 -2.88 -8.89 -34.89
C LYS A 212 -3.10 -9.00 -36.41
N ILE A 213 -2.82 -7.96 -37.16
CA ILE A 213 -2.92 -8.00 -38.64
C ILE A 213 -1.77 -8.80 -39.21
N ILE A 214 -0.56 -8.71 -38.66
CA ILE A 214 0.64 -9.40 -39.16
C ILE A 214 0.63 -10.89 -38.80
N TYR A 215 0.10 -11.28 -37.64
CA TYR A 215 0.06 -12.69 -37.22
C TYR A 215 -1.20 -13.47 -37.61
N ASN A 216 -2.23 -12.80 -38.17
CA ASN A 216 -3.43 -13.45 -38.74
C ASN A 216 -3.51 -13.33 -40.25
N ALA A 217 -2.45 -12.90 -40.93
CA ALA A 217 -2.24 -12.97 -42.38
C ALA A 217 -1.20 -14.06 -42.69
#